data_0d8070e075d71019b30571cfbf65a799
#
_entry.id   0d8070e075d71019b30571cfbf65a799
#
_cell.length_a   1.000
_cell.length_b   1.000
_cell.length_c   1.000
_cell.angle_alpha   90.00
_cell.angle_beta   90.00
_cell.angle_gamma   90.00
#
_symmetry.space_group_name_H-M   'P 1'
#
loop_
_entity.id
_entity.type
_entity.pdbx_description
1 polymer ?
#
loop_
_entity_poly.entity_id
_entity_poly.type
_entity_poly.pdbx_seq_one_letter_code
_entity_poly.pdbx_strand_id
1 'polypeptide(L)'
;MRIRHNAAGMSTLHNSRTHLNRVQNSIEKLSSGSALSRAKDAPADLYQAEMLRSQASGLKQAAENVEHSISLLQTAGSFLGDISSKLTQMRQLAVQAANEATNDPATLEANQYELELLLDSCLLYTSD
;
A
#
# COMPACT_ATOMS: atom_id res chain seq x y z
N MET A 1 -73.22 14.09 18.32
CA MET A 1 -71.95 13.74 17.64
C MET A 1 -71.27 15.03 17.21
N ARG A 2 -70.11 15.37 17.77
CA ARG A 2 -69.36 16.56 17.32
C ARG A 2 -68.46 16.18 16.14
N ILE A 3 -68.89 16.45 14.95
CA ILE A 3 -68.22 16.09 13.70
C ILE A 3 -67.00 16.99 13.43
N ARG A 4 -66.85 18.13 14.12
CA ARG A 4 -65.81 19.15 13.84
C ARG A 4 -64.45 18.95 14.54
N HIS A 5 -64.38 18.11 15.55
CA HIS A 5 -63.11 17.89 16.31
C HIS A 5 -63.02 16.41 16.72
N ASN A 6 -62.53 15.55 15.81
CA ASN A 6 -62.19 14.17 16.15
C ASN A 6 -60.72 14.12 16.62
N ALA A 7 -60.48 14.53 17.86
CA ALA A 7 -59.10 14.53 18.44
C ALA A 7 -58.47 13.13 18.48
N ALA A 8 -59.28 12.08 18.67
CA ALA A 8 -58.84 10.71 18.65
C ALA A 8 -58.38 10.27 17.24
N GLY A 9 -59.11 10.65 16.19
CA GLY A 9 -58.72 10.38 14.81
C GLY A 9 -57.48 11.16 14.39
N MET A 10 -57.32 12.40 14.85
CA MET A 10 -56.12 13.21 14.59
C MET A 10 -54.89 12.61 15.24
N SER A 11 -55.02 12.13 16.49
CA SER A 11 -53.91 11.50 17.22
C SER A 11 -53.47 10.16 16.57
N THR A 12 -54.43 9.34 16.12
CA THR A 12 -54.10 8.09 15.39
C THR A 12 -53.43 8.37 14.07
N LEU A 13 -53.85 9.36 13.31
CA LEU A 13 -53.21 9.80 12.07
C LEU A 13 -51.77 10.32 12.34
N HIS A 14 -51.58 11.10 13.39
CA HIS A 14 -50.26 11.59 13.77
C HIS A 14 -49.32 10.43 14.16
N ASN A 15 -49.81 9.51 14.99
CA ASN A 15 -49.02 8.32 15.36
C ASN A 15 -48.66 7.44 14.15
N SER A 16 -49.64 7.23 13.25
CA SER A 16 -49.39 6.46 12.01
C SER A 16 -48.32 7.11 11.15
N ARG A 17 -48.36 8.42 10.95
CA ARG A 17 -47.31 9.15 10.22
C ARG A 17 -45.95 9.06 10.89
N THR A 18 -45.88 9.13 12.19
CA THR A 18 -44.67 8.99 12.96
C THR A 18 -44.04 7.59 12.80
N HIS A 19 -44.89 6.55 12.84
CA HIS A 19 -44.43 5.18 12.62
C HIS A 19 -43.95 4.97 11.17
N LEU A 20 -44.67 5.47 10.18
CA LEU A 20 -44.24 5.39 8.79
C LEU A 20 -42.87 6.06 8.57
N ASN A 21 -42.66 7.25 9.13
CA ASN A 21 -41.37 7.94 9.06
C ASN A 21 -40.24 7.14 9.73
N ARG A 22 -40.51 6.49 10.86
CA ARG A 22 -39.51 5.62 11.53
C ARG A 22 -39.17 4.40 10.68
N VAL A 23 -40.17 3.76 10.07
CA VAL A 23 -39.96 2.62 9.18
C VAL A 23 -39.15 3.03 7.97
N GLN A 24 -39.49 4.16 7.33
CA GLN A 24 -38.73 4.68 6.17
C GLN A 24 -37.26 4.95 6.55
N ASN A 25 -37.00 5.59 7.68
CA ASN A 25 -35.63 5.84 8.15
C ASN A 25 -34.87 4.53 8.44
N SER A 26 -35.56 3.50 8.97
CA SER A 26 -34.96 2.20 9.20
C SER A 26 -34.63 1.47 7.91
N ILE A 27 -35.53 1.51 6.92
CA ILE A 27 -35.30 0.94 5.58
C ILE A 27 -34.12 1.63 4.90
N GLU A 28 -34.03 2.95 4.99
CA GLU A 28 -32.92 3.72 4.41
C GLU A 28 -31.57 3.34 5.05
N LYS A 29 -31.50 3.21 6.39
CA LYS A 29 -30.30 2.73 7.09
C LYS A 29 -29.91 1.31 6.70
N LEU A 30 -30.91 0.42 6.57
CA LEU A 30 -30.67 -0.95 6.12
C LEU A 30 -30.18 -1.01 4.67
N SER A 31 -30.79 -0.24 3.78
CA SER A 31 -30.43 -0.19 2.37
C SER A 31 -29.06 0.41 2.12
N SER A 32 -28.68 1.45 2.89
CA SER A 32 -27.37 2.07 2.81
C SER A 32 -26.27 1.27 3.51
N GLY A 33 -26.63 0.32 4.38
CA GLY A 33 -25.71 -0.41 5.26
C GLY A 33 -24.98 0.48 6.29
N SER A 34 -25.42 1.75 6.45
CA SER A 34 -24.82 2.73 7.34
C SER A 34 -25.83 3.21 8.40
N ALA A 35 -25.44 3.12 9.67
CA ALA A 35 -26.25 3.67 10.77
C ALA A 35 -26.30 5.21 10.74
N LEU A 36 -25.26 5.84 10.15
CA LEU A 36 -25.06 7.29 10.06
C LEU A 36 -25.25 7.75 8.61
N SER A 37 -26.48 7.65 8.09
CA SER A 37 -26.78 8.03 6.70
C SER A 37 -27.06 9.51 6.52
N ARG A 38 -27.47 10.21 7.57
CA ARG A 38 -27.87 11.63 7.51
C ARG A 38 -27.23 12.45 8.62
N ALA A 39 -26.65 13.59 8.24
CA ALA A 39 -26.04 14.54 9.18
C ALA A 39 -27.02 15.08 10.23
N LYS A 40 -28.34 15.13 9.91
CA LYS A 40 -29.36 15.65 10.81
C LYS A 40 -29.61 14.77 12.04
N ASP A 41 -29.35 13.45 11.96
CA ASP A 41 -29.68 12.48 13.00
C ASP A 41 -28.58 12.43 14.09
N ALA A 42 -27.31 12.59 13.72
CA ALA A 42 -26.18 12.60 14.63
C ALA A 42 -24.97 13.32 13.98
N PRO A 43 -24.95 14.66 13.94
CA PRO A 43 -23.91 15.41 13.22
C PRO A 43 -22.52 15.24 13.83
N ALA A 44 -22.41 15.11 15.16
CA ALA A 44 -21.15 14.90 15.85
C ALA A 44 -20.54 13.53 15.54
N ASP A 45 -21.37 12.49 15.55
CA ASP A 45 -20.93 11.12 15.25
C ASP A 45 -20.55 10.96 13.78
N LEU A 46 -21.26 11.64 12.86
CA LEU A 46 -20.91 11.64 11.45
C LEU A 46 -19.55 12.31 11.22
N TYR A 47 -19.30 13.45 11.83
CA TYR A 47 -18.00 14.13 11.76
C TYR A 47 -16.87 13.24 12.27
N GLN A 48 -17.10 12.59 13.42
CA GLN A 48 -16.13 11.67 14.01
C GLN A 48 -15.87 10.45 13.11
N ALA A 49 -16.92 9.89 12.52
CA ALA A 49 -16.81 8.77 11.58
C ALA A 49 -16.02 9.15 10.32
N GLU A 50 -16.25 10.33 9.73
CA GLU A 50 -15.51 10.80 8.57
C GLU A 50 -14.05 11.11 8.91
N MET A 51 -13.78 11.67 10.10
CA MET A 51 -12.42 11.87 10.57
C MET A 51 -11.66 10.55 10.74
N LEU A 52 -12.29 9.53 11.33
CA LEU A 52 -11.71 8.20 11.48
C LEU A 52 -11.52 7.50 10.12
N ARG A 53 -12.44 7.65 9.17
CA ARG A 53 -12.31 7.14 7.81
C ARG A 53 -11.12 7.79 7.08
N SER A 54 -10.97 9.10 7.22
CA SER A 54 -9.82 9.82 6.67
C SER A 54 -8.50 9.33 7.26
N GLN A 55 -8.45 9.15 8.59
CA GLN A 55 -7.26 8.59 9.25
C GLN A 55 -6.97 7.15 8.79
N ALA A 56 -7.99 6.30 8.71
CA ALA A 56 -7.85 4.93 8.23
C ALA A 56 -7.34 4.87 6.79
N SER A 57 -7.85 5.74 5.92
CA SER A 57 -7.36 5.87 4.54
C SER A 57 -5.89 6.33 4.50
N GLY A 58 -5.52 7.31 5.33
CA GLY A 58 -4.13 7.76 5.45
C GLY A 58 -3.18 6.66 5.95
N LEU A 59 -3.60 5.89 6.96
CA LEU A 59 -2.83 4.76 7.47
C LEU A 59 -2.68 3.64 6.42
N LYS A 60 -3.74 3.38 5.65
CA LYS A 60 -3.67 2.41 4.55
C LYS A 60 -2.65 2.84 3.50
N GLN A 61 -2.68 4.11 3.09
CA GLN A 61 -1.69 4.65 2.15
C GLN A 61 -0.27 4.60 2.72
N ALA A 62 -0.10 4.89 4.02
CA ALA A 62 1.20 4.76 4.67
C ALA A 62 1.70 3.32 4.67
N ALA A 63 0.84 2.33 4.92
CA ALA A 63 1.18 0.92 4.85
C ALA A 63 1.63 0.51 3.44
N GLU A 64 0.88 0.91 2.41
CA GLU A 64 1.26 0.67 1.00
C GLU A 64 2.62 1.30 0.65
N ASN A 65 2.88 2.52 1.12
CA ASN A 65 4.18 3.18 0.92
C ASN A 65 5.33 2.42 1.63
N VAL A 66 5.07 1.85 2.82
CA VAL A 66 6.05 1.02 3.53
C VAL A 66 6.34 -0.27 2.75
N GLU A 67 5.30 -0.94 2.22
CA GLU A 67 5.49 -2.14 1.39
C GLU A 67 6.31 -1.85 0.14
N HIS A 68 6.05 -0.73 -0.54
CA HIS A 68 6.88 -0.28 -1.66
C HIS A 68 8.33 0.00 -1.25
N SER A 69 8.53 0.62 -0.08
CA SER A 69 9.89 0.89 0.45
C SER A 69 10.64 -0.40 0.78
N ILE A 70 9.95 -1.39 1.36
CA ILE A 70 10.53 -2.71 1.63
C ILE A 70 10.94 -3.40 0.31
N SER A 71 10.07 -3.38 -0.70
CA SER A 71 10.37 -3.94 -2.02
C SER A 71 11.60 -3.28 -2.66
N LEU A 72 11.71 -1.95 -2.57
CA LEU A 72 12.86 -1.20 -3.06
C LEU A 72 14.14 -1.58 -2.31
N LEU A 73 14.07 -1.70 -0.98
CA LEU A 73 15.21 -2.11 -0.17
C LEU A 73 15.65 -3.55 -0.46
N GLN A 74 14.69 -4.47 -0.69
CA GLN A 74 15.00 -5.84 -1.10
C GLN A 74 15.70 -5.88 -2.46
N THR A 75 15.23 -5.08 -3.42
CA THR A 75 15.85 -4.94 -4.74
C THR A 75 17.26 -4.38 -4.62
N ALA A 76 17.45 -3.31 -3.86
CA ALA A 76 18.78 -2.74 -3.61
C ALA A 76 19.71 -3.74 -2.91
N GLY A 77 19.19 -4.50 -1.94
CA GLY A 77 19.94 -5.55 -1.25
C GLY A 77 20.41 -6.66 -2.19
N SER A 78 19.57 -7.08 -3.15
CA SER A 78 19.97 -8.08 -4.15
C SER A 78 21.08 -7.55 -5.08
N PHE A 79 20.97 -6.30 -5.53
CA PHE A 79 22.02 -5.67 -6.34
C PHE A 79 23.35 -5.57 -5.61
N LEU A 80 23.34 -5.19 -4.32
CA LEU A 80 24.56 -5.15 -3.50
C LEU A 80 25.15 -6.56 -3.32
N GLY A 81 24.32 -7.58 -3.20
CA GLY A 81 24.73 -8.98 -3.17
C GLY A 81 25.44 -9.41 -4.46
N ASP A 82 24.86 -9.05 -5.60
CA ASP A 82 25.43 -9.33 -6.92
C ASP A 82 26.77 -8.61 -7.13
N ILE A 83 26.86 -7.33 -6.76
CA ILE A 83 28.11 -6.57 -6.82
C ILE A 83 29.18 -7.20 -5.92
N SER A 84 28.83 -7.60 -4.69
CA SER A 84 29.76 -8.27 -3.78
C SER A 84 30.27 -9.60 -4.34
N SER A 85 29.40 -10.37 -4.98
CA SER A 85 29.76 -11.62 -5.66
C SER A 85 30.73 -11.38 -6.82
N LYS A 86 30.45 -10.40 -7.68
CA LYS A 86 31.32 -10.02 -8.82
C LYS A 86 32.67 -9.51 -8.32
N LEU A 87 32.72 -8.67 -7.29
CA LEU A 87 33.97 -8.21 -6.69
C LEU A 87 34.80 -9.38 -6.12
N THR A 88 34.14 -10.38 -5.56
CA THR A 88 34.81 -11.58 -5.08
C THR A 88 35.43 -12.37 -6.24
N GLN A 89 34.71 -12.52 -7.36
CA GLN A 89 35.23 -13.17 -8.58
C GLN A 89 36.40 -12.38 -9.18
N MET A 90 36.28 -11.06 -9.30
CA MET A 90 37.36 -10.20 -9.78
C MET A 90 38.62 -10.33 -8.91
N ARG A 91 38.45 -10.39 -7.58
CA ARG A 91 39.55 -10.63 -6.65
C ARG A 91 40.20 -12.00 -6.88
N GLN A 92 39.42 -13.04 -7.12
CA GLN A 92 39.95 -14.39 -7.40
C GLN A 92 40.74 -14.40 -8.69
N LEU A 93 40.24 -13.80 -9.77
CA LEU A 93 40.96 -13.66 -11.04
C LEU A 93 42.26 -12.89 -10.88
N ALA A 94 42.24 -11.78 -10.15
CA ALA A 94 43.43 -10.98 -9.87
C ALA A 94 44.49 -11.76 -9.07
N VAL A 95 44.10 -12.53 -8.05
CA VAL A 95 45.01 -13.39 -7.29
C VAL A 95 45.57 -14.53 -8.15
N GLN A 96 44.71 -15.09 -9.02
CA GLN A 96 45.15 -16.12 -9.96
C GLN A 96 46.16 -15.55 -10.98
N ALA A 97 45.89 -14.37 -11.53
CA ALA A 97 46.80 -13.69 -12.49
C ALA A 97 48.12 -13.29 -11.86
N ALA A 98 48.16 -12.98 -10.55
CA ALA A 98 49.38 -12.64 -9.81
C ALA A 98 50.36 -13.84 -9.65
N ASN A 99 49.90 -15.05 -9.96
CA ASN A 99 50.72 -16.25 -9.80
C ASN A 99 51.46 -16.58 -11.13
N GLU A 100 52.57 -15.86 -11.36
CA GLU A 100 53.36 -15.93 -12.63
C GLU A 100 53.89 -17.34 -12.91
N ALA A 101 54.06 -18.21 -11.93
CA ALA A 101 54.62 -19.53 -12.09
C ALA A 101 53.68 -20.55 -12.80
N THR A 102 52.40 -20.27 -12.84
CA THR A 102 51.35 -21.17 -13.36
C THR A 102 50.60 -20.66 -14.56
N ASN A 103 50.76 -19.37 -14.92
CA ASN A 103 50.02 -18.71 -15.98
C ASN A 103 50.88 -18.52 -17.21
N ASP A 104 50.43 -19.04 -18.35
CA ASP A 104 50.95 -18.69 -19.66
C ASP A 104 50.33 -17.37 -20.17
N PRO A 105 50.90 -16.71 -21.19
CA PRO A 105 50.40 -15.44 -21.71
C PRO A 105 48.93 -15.52 -22.18
N ALA A 106 48.48 -16.63 -22.70
CA ALA A 106 47.12 -16.82 -23.18
C ALA A 106 46.11 -16.88 -22.01
N THR A 107 46.48 -17.50 -20.91
CA THR A 107 45.69 -17.56 -19.69
C THR A 107 45.56 -16.17 -19.05
N LEU A 108 46.63 -15.36 -19.05
CA LEU A 108 46.56 -13.98 -18.55
C LEU A 108 45.65 -13.10 -19.38
N GLU A 109 45.69 -13.22 -20.72
CA GLU A 109 44.80 -12.48 -21.63
C GLU A 109 43.32 -12.88 -21.41
N ALA A 110 43.02 -14.17 -21.24
CA ALA A 110 41.68 -14.66 -20.92
C ALA A 110 41.16 -14.13 -19.56
N ASN A 111 41.99 -14.14 -18.52
CA ASN A 111 41.64 -13.61 -17.21
C ASN A 111 41.38 -12.10 -17.23
N GLN A 112 42.13 -11.35 -18.05
CA GLN A 112 41.94 -9.92 -18.24
C GLN A 112 40.63 -9.63 -18.96
N TYR A 113 40.30 -10.38 -19.99
CA TYR A 113 39.04 -10.24 -20.72
C TYR A 113 37.82 -10.52 -19.78
N GLU A 114 37.90 -11.57 -18.96
CA GLU A 114 36.86 -11.91 -18.00
C GLU A 114 36.70 -10.81 -16.93
N LEU A 115 37.81 -10.22 -16.47
CA LEU A 115 37.81 -9.12 -15.52
C LEU A 115 37.15 -7.86 -16.09
N GLU A 116 37.45 -7.53 -17.37
CA GLU A 116 36.79 -6.40 -18.06
C GLU A 116 35.27 -6.63 -18.20
N LEU A 117 34.85 -7.85 -18.52
CA LEU A 117 33.44 -8.22 -18.66
C LEU A 117 32.68 -8.11 -17.34
N LEU A 118 33.32 -8.51 -16.24
CA LEU A 118 32.77 -8.34 -14.88
C LEU A 118 32.67 -6.87 -14.47
N LEU A 119 33.67 -6.06 -14.86
CA LEU A 119 33.70 -4.62 -14.59
C LEU A 119 32.58 -3.90 -15.36
N ASP A 120 32.44 -4.16 -16.65
CA ASP A 120 31.38 -3.62 -17.50
C ASP A 120 30.00 -3.98 -16.95
N SER A 121 29.84 -5.23 -16.51
CA SER A 121 28.61 -5.70 -15.88
C SER A 121 28.31 -5.00 -14.53
N CYS A 122 29.31 -4.57 -13.78
CA CYS A 122 29.11 -3.74 -12.58
C CYS A 122 28.71 -2.30 -12.94
N LEU A 123 29.35 -1.73 -13.97
CA LEU A 123 29.08 -0.35 -14.41
C LEU A 123 27.68 -0.19 -15.02
N LEU A 124 27.15 -1.24 -15.66
CA LEU A 124 25.82 -1.23 -16.26
C LEU A 124 24.72 -1.01 -15.21
N TYR A 125 24.94 -1.45 -13.97
CA TYR A 125 24.02 -1.25 -12.85
C TYR A 125 24.19 0.08 -12.10
N THR A 126 25.28 0.81 -12.38
CA THR A 126 25.58 2.07 -11.68
C THR A 126 25.44 3.30 -12.56
N SER A 127 25.16 3.13 -13.88
CA SER A 127 25.15 4.23 -14.85
C SER A 127 23.76 4.73 -15.24
N ASP A 128 22.69 4.25 -14.58
CA ASP A 128 21.33 4.82 -14.59
C ASP A 128 21.05 5.51 -13.23
#